data_9a6f974e7a9b510df929c38db4d7e1b8
#
_entry.id   9a6f974e7a9b510df929c38db4d7e1b8
#
_cell.length_a   1.000
_cell.length_b   1.000
_cell.length_c   1.000
_cell.angle_alpha   90.00
_cell.angle_beta   90.00
_cell.angle_gamma   90.00
#
_symmetry.space_group_name_H-M   'P 1'
#
loop_
_entity.id
_entity.type
_entity.pdbx_description
1 polymer ?
#
loop_
_entity_poly.entity_id
_entity_poly.type
_entity_poly.pdbx_seq_one_letter_code
_entity_poly.pdbx_strand_id
1 'polypeptide(L)'
;MSGAVSSRYAAALADVALEEKTADRVKRDLAAFTEAYASSTDLRNSLASPAVGRDAKLQVIQKIAARMDLAPAVRNFICLLVDNRRTEMLREMQQAFHVELNARLGIAEAEVTSARALSAEDRKRLTAALEERTGKKIEARFHEDASLVGGAVVRVGSTVYDGSVREQLTRLREKLETE
;
A
#
# COMPACT_ATOMS: atom_id res chain seq x y z
N MET A 1 -7.09 -7.36 17.97
CA MET A 1 -6.06 -6.61 18.73
C MET A 1 -4.77 -6.36 17.94
N SER A 2 -4.49 -7.11 16.87
CA SER A 2 -3.34 -6.95 15.97
C SER A 2 -3.29 -5.56 15.29
N GLY A 3 -4.40 -5.09 14.74
CA GLY A 3 -4.44 -3.84 13.98
C GLY A 3 -4.03 -2.57 14.75
N ALA A 4 -4.37 -2.46 16.05
CA ALA A 4 -3.99 -1.28 16.85
C ALA A 4 -2.47 -1.21 17.10
N VAL A 5 -1.81 -2.37 17.19
CA VAL A 5 -0.36 -2.44 17.33
C VAL A 5 0.30 -2.05 16.01
N SER A 6 -0.14 -2.64 14.89
CA SER A 6 0.39 -2.35 13.56
C SER A 6 0.25 -0.86 13.22
N SER A 7 -0.91 -0.25 13.52
CA SER A 7 -1.14 1.20 13.30
C SER A 7 -0.18 2.07 14.10
N ARG A 8 0.12 1.72 15.36
CA ARG A 8 1.05 2.49 16.20
C ARG A 8 2.48 2.48 15.66
N TYR A 9 2.95 1.30 15.22
CA TYR A 9 4.27 1.17 14.62
C TYR A 9 4.34 1.88 13.27
N ALA A 10 3.28 1.78 12.48
CA ALA A 10 3.14 2.46 11.20
C ALA A 10 3.18 3.99 11.36
N ALA A 11 2.43 4.52 12.33
CA ALA A 11 2.41 5.95 12.62
C ALA A 11 3.80 6.47 13.02
N ALA A 12 4.49 5.76 13.93
CA ALA A 12 5.84 6.15 14.35
C ALA A 12 6.86 6.14 13.19
N LEU A 13 6.77 5.13 12.29
CA LEU A 13 7.64 5.09 11.11
C LEU A 13 7.29 6.21 10.12
N ALA A 14 6.02 6.55 9.96
CA ALA A 14 5.57 7.65 9.11
C ALA A 14 6.06 9.01 9.63
N ASP A 15 6.04 9.23 10.96
CA ASP A 15 6.60 10.43 11.58
C ASP A 15 8.08 10.59 11.20
N VAL A 16 8.89 9.58 11.43
CA VAL A 16 10.33 9.60 11.12
C VAL A 16 10.56 9.81 9.62
N ALA A 17 9.82 9.10 8.77
CA ALA A 17 9.97 9.20 7.31
C ALA A 17 9.65 10.61 6.77
N LEU A 18 8.66 11.28 7.36
CA LEU A 18 8.27 12.64 6.99
C LEU A 18 9.25 13.69 7.53
N GLU A 19 9.68 13.56 8.79
CA GLU A 19 10.67 14.45 9.40
C GLU A 19 12.00 14.42 8.63
N GLU A 20 12.47 13.23 8.27
CA GLU A 20 13.69 13.04 7.48
C GLU A 20 13.51 13.32 5.98
N LYS A 21 12.29 13.58 5.51
CA LYS A 21 11.94 13.76 4.09
C LYS A 21 12.36 12.57 3.22
N THR A 22 12.28 11.37 3.78
CA THR A 22 12.68 10.10 3.15
C THR A 22 11.50 9.18 2.86
N ALA A 23 10.28 9.68 2.89
CA ALA A 23 9.04 8.90 2.81
C ALA A 23 9.01 7.92 1.63
N ASP A 24 9.35 8.37 0.41
CA ASP A 24 9.37 7.51 -0.78
C ASP A 24 10.44 6.42 -0.69
N ARG A 25 11.60 6.72 -0.12
CA ARG A 25 12.67 5.74 0.10
C ARG A 25 12.24 4.72 1.13
N VAL A 26 11.71 5.15 2.26
CA VAL A 26 11.21 4.26 3.32
C VAL A 26 10.09 3.35 2.81
N LYS A 27 9.13 3.91 2.03
CA LYS A 27 8.04 3.15 1.39
C LYS A 27 8.58 2.03 0.52
N ARG A 28 9.53 2.34 -0.38
CA ARG A 28 10.13 1.38 -1.31
C ARG A 28 10.99 0.33 -0.58
N ASP A 29 11.83 0.75 0.34
CA ASP A 29 12.76 -0.11 1.03
C ASP A 29 12.04 -1.08 1.98
N LEU A 30 10.98 -0.60 2.66
CA LEU A 30 10.13 -1.44 3.51
C LEU A 30 9.39 -2.50 2.68
N ALA A 31 8.88 -2.12 1.50
CA ALA A 31 8.24 -3.05 0.59
C ALA A 31 9.22 -4.12 0.09
N ALA A 32 10.41 -3.71 -0.34
CA ALA A 32 11.46 -4.62 -0.80
C ALA A 32 11.90 -5.61 0.30
N PHE A 33 12.08 -5.13 1.53
CA PHE A 33 12.42 -6.01 2.65
C PHE A 33 11.27 -6.97 3.00
N THR A 34 10.03 -6.50 3.00
CA THR A 34 8.85 -7.33 3.28
C THR A 34 8.72 -8.45 2.24
N GLU A 35 8.98 -8.17 0.98
CA GLU A 35 8.99 -9.18 -0.09
C GLU A 35 10.11 -10.19 0.09
N ALA A 36 11.33 -9.74 0.40
CA ALA A 36 12.45 -10.62 0.71
C ALA A 36 12.16 -11.51 1.93
N TYR A 37 11.53 -10.97 2.95
CA TYR A 37 11.10 -11.72 4.13
C TYR A 37 10.01 -12.75 3.78
N ALA A 38 9.05 -12.40 2.94
CA ALA A 38 7.97 -13.29 2.52
C ALA A 38 8.47 -14.44 1.62
N SER A 39 9.43 -14.17 0.76
CA SER A 39 9.99 -15.17 -0.18
C SER A 39 10.98 -16.14 0.46
N SER A 40 11.67 -15.75 1.56
CA SER A 40 12.69 -16.58 2.21
C SER A 40 12.16 -17.26 3.47
N THR A 41 11.93 -18.58 3.38
CA THR A 41 11.55 -19.41 4.53
C THR A 41 12.66 -19.43 5.59
N ASP A 42 13.92 -19.48 5.17
CA ASP A 42 15.06 -19.49 6.09
C ASP A 42 15.17 -18.20 6.89
N LEU A 43 14.92 -17.05 6.25
CA LEU A 43 14.92 -15.77 6.92
C LEU A 43 13.78 -15.70 7.95
N ARG A 44 12.56 -16.12 7.56
CA ARG A 44 11.42 -16.15 8.48
C ARG A 44 11.71 -17.06 9.69
N ASN A 45 12.17 -18.26 9.45
CA ASN A 45 12.48 -19.23 10.50
C ASN A 45 13.60 -18.73 11.43
N SER A 46 14.66 -18.14 10.88
CA SER A 46 15.77 -17.58 11.66
C SER A 46 15.31 -16.45 12.57
N LEU A 47 14.46 -15.54 12.07
CA LEU A 47 13.97 -14.41 12.85
C LEU A 47 12.90 -14.82 13.87
N ALA A 48 12.06 -15.81 13.55
CA ALA A 48 11.01 -16.32 14.45
C ALA A 48 11.57 -17.24 15.54
N SER A 49 12.64 -18.01 15.25
CA SER A 49 13.14 -19.04 16.14
C SER A 49 13.64 -18.47 17.48
N PRO A 50 13.17 -18.99 18.62
CA PRO A 50 13.72 -18.62 19.93
C PRO A 50 15.13 -19.18 20.19
N ALA A 51 15.56 -20.19 19.42
CA ALA A 51 16.90 -20.77 19.54
C ALA A 51 17.99 -19.86 18.97
N VAL A 52 17.63 -18.91 18.09
CA VAL A 52 18.56 -17.92 17.55
C VAL A 52 18.61 -16.72 18.50
N GLY A 53 19.79 -16.44 19.03
CA GLY A 53 20.01 -15.32 19.94
C GLY A 53 19.72 -13.98 19.28
N ARG A 54 19.34 -12.99 20.10
CA ARG A 54 19.01 -11.62 19.66
C ARG A 54 20.11 -11.02 18.80
N ASP A 55 21.36 -11.10 19.25
CA ASP A 55 22.49 -10.47 18.54
C ASP A 55 22.73 -11.10 17.17
N ALA A 56 22.59 -12.42 17.06
CA ALA A 56 22.68 -13.10 15.77
C ALA A 56 21.58 -12.63 14.80
N LYS A 57 20.33 -12.46 15.28
CA LYS A 57 19.24 -11.91 14.46
C LYS A 57 19.55 -10.50 13.98
N LEU A 58 20.03 -9.62 14.86
CA LEU A 58 20.40 -8.26 14.51
C LEU A 58 21.53 -8.19 13.50
N GLN A 59 22.56 -9.07 13.63
CA GLN A 59 23.62 -9.17 12.63
C GLN A 59 23.12 -9.59 11.25
N VAL A 60 22.16 -10.52 11.19
CA VAL A 60 21.52 -10.93 9.93
C VAL A 60 20.80 -9.74 9.29
N ILE A 61 20.01 -8.99 10.08
CA ILE A 61 19.32 -7.81 9.59
C ILE A 61 20.29 -6.74 9.09
N GLN A 62 21.38 -6.48 9.83
CA GLN A 62 22.38 -5.50 9.42
C GLN A 62 23.05 -5.87 8.09
N LYS A 63 23.37 -7.15 7.89
CA LYS A 63 23.95 -7.64 6.62
C LYS A 63 22.94 -7.51 5.46
N ILE A 64 21.68 -7.84 5.69
CA ILE A 64 20.63 -7.70 4.66
C ILE A 64 20.41 -6.21 4.36
N ALA A 65 20.29 -5.37 5.38
CA ALA A 65 20.09 -3.94 5.22
C ALA A 65 21.23 -3.28 4.44
N ALA A 66 22.49 -3.67 4.71
CA ALA A 66 23.64 -3.20 3.96
C ALA A 66 23.63 -3.68 2.51
N ARG A 67 23.26 -4.96 2.26
CA ARG A 67 23.20 -5.52 0.90
C ARG A 67 22.10 -4.91 0.05
N MET A 68 20.96 -4.55 0.67
CA MET A 68 19.82 -3.94 0.00
C MET A 68 19.87 -2.42 0.00
N ASP A 69 20.89 -1.79 0.61
CA ASP A 69 20.99 -0.34 0.80
C ASP A 69 19.73 0.27 1.45
N LEU A 70 19.21 -0.38 2.49
CA LEU A 70 18.01 0.10 3.16
C LEU A 70 18.25 1.40 3.92
N ALA A 71 17.26 2.29 3.89
CA ALA A 71 17.26 3.50 4.69
C ALA A 71 17.45 3.19 6.20
N PRO A 72 18.20 4.03 6.96
CA PRO A 72 18.41 3.82 8.38
C PRO A 72 17.12 3.64 9.19
N ALA A 73 16.08 4.41 8.84
CA ALA A 73 14.76 4.31 9.46
C ALA A 73 14.16 2.89 9.30
N VAL A 74 14.22 2.31 8.10
CA VAL A 74 13.72 0.94 7.83
C VAL A 74 14.52 -0.09 8.60
N ARG A 75 15.86 0.00 8.55
CA ARG A 75 16.72 -0.91 9.31
C ARG A 75 16.41 -0.88 10.82
N ASN A 76 16.31 0.31 11.40
CA ASN A 76 16.02 0.49 12.82
C ASN A 76 14.62 -0.04 13.16
N PHE A 77 13.64 0.18 12.28
CA PHE A 77 12.29 -0.35 12.43
C PHE A 77 12.28 -1.88 12.46
N ILE A 78 13.00 -2.53 11.54
CA ILE A 78 13.09 -3.99 11.50
C ILE A 78 13.77 -4.53 12.76
N CYS A 79 14.86 -3.91 13.23
CA CYS A 79 15.51 -4.27 14.48
C CYS A 79 14.54 -4.17 15.67
N LEU A 80 13.73 -3.11 15.74
CA LEU A 80 12.71 -2.94 16.76
C LEU A 80 11.65 -4.06 16.73
N LEU A 81 11.27 -4.52 15.53
CA LEU A 81 10.34 -5.66 15.39
C LEU A 81 10.94 -6.97 15.91
N VAL A 82 12.21 -7.19 15.67
CA VAL A 82 12.93 -8.36 16.21
C VAL A 82 12.99 -8.30 17.73
N ASP A 83 13.34 -7.16 18.29
CA ASP A 83 13.43 -6.96 19.75
C ASP A 83 12.08 -7.22 20.44
N ASN A 84 11.01 -6.84 19.79
CA ASN A 84 9.65 -7.05 20.29
C ASN A 84 9.00 -8.37 19.86
N ARG A 85 9.71 -9.25 19.15
CA ARG A 85 9.21 -10.53 18.61
C ARG A 85 7.96 -10.36 17.74
N ARG A 86 7.94 -9.33 16.89
CA ARG A 86 6.79 -8.95 16.06
C ARG A 86 7.08 -8.99 14.56
N THR A 87 8.09 -9.75 14.15
CA THR A 87 8.48 -9.87 12.74
C THR A 87 7.38 -10.51 11.87
N GLU A 88 6.53 -11.35 12.45
CA GLU A 88 5.40 -11.95 11.74
C GLU A 88 4.35 -10.91 11.31
N MET A 89 4.26 -9.78 12.02
CA MET A 89 3.33 -8.69 11.71
C MET A 89 3.88 -7.71 10.66
N LEU A 90 5.06 -7.98 10.09
CA LEU A 90 5.74 -7.06 9.17
C LEU A 90 4.85 -6.65 7.99
N ARG A 91 4.14 -7.60 7.39
CA ARG A 91 3.22 -7.33 6.26
C ARG A 91 2.06 -6.43 6.67
N GLU A 92 1.45 -6.68 7.82
CA GLU A 92 0.36 -5.84 8.36
C GLU A 92 0.87 -4.43 8.68
N MET A 93 2.07 -4.32 9.24
CA MET A 93 2.69 -3.04 9.56
C MET A 93 3.07 -2.26 8.31
N GLN A 94 3.55 -2.93 7.26
CA GLN A 94 3.82 -2.30 5.97
C GLN A 94 2.54 -1.73 5.34
N GLN A 95 1.44 -2.49 5.37
CA GLN A 95 0.15 -2.02 4.87
C GLN A 95 -0.38 -0.82 5.67
N ALA A 96 -0.32 -0.91 7.00
CA ALA A 96 -0.70 0.18 7.88
C ALA A 96 0.16 1.44 7.65
N PHE A 97 1.47 1.27 7.44
CA PHE A 97 2.38 2.38 7.10
C PHE A 97 1.99 3.06 5.78
N HIS A 98 1.63 2.29 4.78
CA HIS A 98 1.20 2.82 3.48
C HIS A 98 -0.06 3.69 3.62
N VAL A 99 -1.07 3.18 4.34
CA VAL A 99 -2.31 3.90 4.62
C VAL A 99 -2.05 5.18 5.42
N GLU A 100 -1.25 5.09 6.48
CA GLU A 100 -0.92 6.21 7.35
C GLU A 100 -0.12 7.30 6.62
N LEU A 101 0.89 6.90 5.86
CA LEU A 101 1.70 7.81 5.06
C LEU A 101 0.85 8.54 4.01
N ASN A 102 0.02 7.81 3.27
CA ASN A 102 -0.87 8.38 2.26
C ASN A 102 -1.86 9.36 2.88
N ALA A 103 -2.44 9.03 4.05
CA ALA A 103 -3.34 9.93 4.77
C ALA A 103 -2.66 11.26 5.14
N ARG A 104 -1.42 11.22 5.62
CA ARG A 104 -0.65 12.41 6.01
C ARG A 104 -0.19 13.25 4.82
N LEU A 105 0.11 12.60 3.70
CA LEU A 105 0.48 13.27 2.45
C LEU A 105 -0.73 13.78 1.67
N GLY A 106 -1.95 13.54 2.14
CA GLY A 106 -3.16 13.90 1.41
C GLY A 106 -3.33 13.10 0.11
N ILE A 107 -2.75 11.89 0.03
CA ILE A 107 -2.86 11.00 -1.11
C ILE A 107 -4.04 10.05 -0.87
N ALA A 108 -4.93 9.93 -1.84
CA ALA A 108 -6.00 8.95 -1.83
C ALA A 108 -5.66 7.80 -2.80
N GLU A 109 -5.82 6.57 -2.34
CA GLU A 109 -5.70 5.40 -3.21
C GLU A 109 -7.00 5.23 -4.00
N ALA A 110 -6.86 5.00 -5.31
CA ALA A 110 -7.97 4.71 -6.20
C ALA A 110 -7.74 3.34 -6.86
N GLU A 111 -8.72 2.46 -6.77
CA GLU A 111 -8.78 1.24 -7.57
C GLU A 111 -9.65 1.51 -8.79
N VAL A 112 -9.07 1.35 -9.96
CA VAL A 112 -9.75 1.54 -11.24
C VAL A 112 -9.87 0.19 -11.92
N THR A 113 -11.11 -0.29 -12.05
CA THR A 113 -11.41 -1.51 -12.81
C THR A 113 -12.04 -1.13 -14.13
N SER A 114 -11.46 -1.56 -15.24
CA SER A 114 -11.92 -1.26 -16.60
C SER A 114 -12.15 -2.52 -17.42
N ALA A 115 -13.08 -2.46 -18.37
CA ALA A 115 -13.39 -3.57 -19.26
C ALA A 115 -12.23 -3.95 -20.21
N ARG A 116 -11.30 -3.03 -20.43
CA ARG A 116 -10.11 -3.19 -21.28
C ARG A 116 -8.94 -2.38 -20.74
N ALA A 117 -7.73 -2.72 -21.18
CA ALA A 117 -6.54 -1.95 -20.86
C ALA A 117 -6.72 -0.47 -21.23
N LEU A 118 -6.51 0.41 -20.26
CA LEU A 118 -6.51 1.85 -20.49
C LEU A 118 -5.18 2.30 -21.07
N SER A 119 -5.20 3.17 -22.06
CA SER A 119 -4.00 3.81 -22.57
C SER A 119 -3.31 4.66 -21.51
N ALA A 120 -2.03 4.96 -21.67
CA ALA A 120 -1.31 5.83 -20.74
C ALA A 120 -1.94 7.24 -20.65
N GLU A 121 -2.52 7.71 -21.74
CA GLU A 121 -3.21 9.00 -21.81
C GLU A 121 -4.54 8.97 -21.06
N ASP A 122 -5.34 7.91 -21.22
CA ASP A 122 -6.59 7.74 -20.49
C ASP A 122 -6.37 7.59 -18.99
N ARG A 123 -5.33 6.85 -18.59
CA ARG A 123 -4.92 6.75 -17.17
C ARG A 123 -4.61 8.12 -16.58
N LYS A 124 -3.84 8.95 -17.29
CA LYS A 124 -3.51 10.31 -16.85
C LYS A 124 -4.74 11.20 -16.75
N ARG A 125 -5.61 11.18 -17.77
CA ARG A 125 -6.86 11.96 -17.77
C ARG A 125 -7.79 11.56 -16.63
N LEU A 126 -7.94 10.25 -16.40
CA LEU A 126 -8.77 9.75 -15.32
C LEU A 126 -8.21 10.14 -13.94
N THR A 127 -6.89 10.00 -13.74
CA THR A 127 -6.25 10.40 -12.49
C THR A 127 -6.42 11.89 -12.23
N ALA A 128 -6.21 12.75 -13.23
CA ALA A 128 -6.40 14.20 -13.10
C ALA A 128 -7.86 14.58 -12.75
N ALA A 129 -8.83 13.93 -13.40
CA ALA A 129 -10.25 14.17 -13.10
C ALA A 129 -10.64 13.72 -11.67
N LEU A 130 -10.03 12.64 -11.18
CA LEU A 130 -10.21 12.19 -9.80
C LEU A 130 -9.56 13.15 -8.79
N GLU A 131 -8.36 13.67 -9.09
CA GLU A 131 -7.68 14.67 -8.26
C GLU A 131 -8.50 15.95 -8.16
N GLU A 132 -9.02 16.45 -9.28
CA GLU A 132 -9.91 17.62 -9.30
C GLU A 132 -11.17 17.40 -8.46
N ARG A 133 -11.77 16.22 -8.58
CA ARG A 133 -13.02 15.89 -7.88
C ARG A 133 -12.86 15.65 -6.39
N THR A 134 -11.72 15.08 -5.97
CA THR A 134 -11.44 14.72 -4.58
C THR A 134 -10.65 15.77 -3.82
N GLY A 135 -9.99 16.70 -4.52
CA GLY A 135 -9.06 17.67 -3.94
C GLY A 135 -7.80 17.04 -3.35
N LYS A 136 -7.51 15.77 -3.67
CA LYS A 136 -6.37 15.02 -3.16
C LYS A 136 -5.52 14.51 -4.31
N LYS A 137 -4.23 14.28 -4.07
CA LYS A 137 -3.40 13.50 -4.99
C LYS A 137 -3.92 12.07 -5.06
N ILE A 138 -3.93 11.47 -6.25
CA ILE A 138 -4.46 10.14 -6.46
C ILE A 138 -3.34 9.17 -6.83
N GLU A 139 -3.19 8.10 -6.05
CA GLU A 139 -2.40 6.92 -6.41
C GLU A 139 -3.34 5.85 -6.97
N ALA A 140 -3.43 5.77 -8.31
CA ALA A 140 -4.37 4.88 -8.98
C ALA A 140 -3.75 3.52 -9.31
N ARG A 141 -4.43 2.44 -8.94
CA ARG A 141 -4.14 1.07 -9.37
C ARG A 141 -5.16 0.65 -10.42
N PHE A 142 -4.69 0.15 -11.54
CA PHE A 142 -5.53 -0.22 -12.67
C PHE A 142 -5.63 -1.73 -12.79
N HIS A 143 -6.86 -2.23 -12.84
CA HIS A 143 -7.20 -3.63 -13.03
C HIS A 143 -8.07 -3.78 -14.27
N GLU A 144 -7.94 -4.91 -14.95
CA GLU A 144 -8.79 -5.27 -16.06
C GLU A 144 -9.78 -6.34 -15.62
N ASP A 145 -11.05 -6.13 -15.95
CA ASP A 145 -12.11 -7.10 -15.72
C ASP A 145 -13.02 -7.16 -16.94
N ALA A 146 -12.86 -8.23 -17.71
CA ALA A 146 -13.64 -8.48 -18.92
C ALA A 146 -15.14 -8.73 -18.65
N SER A 147 -15.54 -8.94 -17.38
CA SER A 147 -16.97 -9.06 -17.01
C SER A 147 -17.70 -7.72 -17.07
N LEU A 148 -16.96 -6.61 -17.06
CA LEU A 148 -17.49 -5.29 -17.35
C LEU A 148 -17.74 -5.18 -18.86
N VAL A 149 -18.99 -4.98 -19.26
CA VAL A 149 -19.39 -4.85 -20.66
C VAL A 149 -18.73 -3.62 -21.34
N GLY A 150 -18.35 -2.60 -20.54
CA GLY A 150 -17.68 -1.38 -20.98
C GLY A 150 -17.63 -0.33 -19.87
N GLY A 151 -16.81 0.70 -20.06
CA GLY A 151 -16.61 1.75 -19.07
C GLY A 151 -15.57 1.38 -18.01
N ALA A 152 -15.60 2.09 -16.88
CA ALA A 152 -14.72 1.83 -15.73
C ALA A 152 -15.46 2.07 -14.42
N VAL A 153 -15.12 1.29 -13.42
CA VAL A 153 -15.54 1.48 -12.03
C VAL A 153 -14.33 1.95 -11.23
N VAL A 154 -14.49 3.06 -10.52
CA VAL A 154 -13.41 3.65 -9.71
C VAL A 154 -13.84 3.65 -8.26
N ARG A 155 -13.03 3.05 -7.41
CA ARG A 155 -13.18 3.09 -5.96
C ARG A 155 -12.11 3.99 -5.35
N VAL A 156 -12.52 5.01 -4.62
CA VAL A 156 -11.63 5.90 -3.86
C VAL A 156 -12.02 5.81 -2.38
N GLY A 157 -11.23 5.07 -1.61
CA GLY A 157 -11.58 4.76 -0.21
C GLY A 157 -12.93 4.05 -0.09
N SER A 158 -13.91 4.65 0.58
CA SER A 158 -15.29 4.12 0.71
C SER A 158 -16.23 4.54 -0.41
N THR A 159 -15.82 5.46 -1.29
CA THR A 159 -16.67 6.00 -2.36
C THR A 159 -16.43 5.22 -3.65
N VAL A 160 -17.52 4.79 -4.29
CA VAL A 160 -17.47 4.10 -5.58
C VAL A 160 -18.09 5.02 -6.64
N TYR A 161 -17.34 5.25 -7.71
CA TYR A 161 -17.80 5.94 -8.92
C TYR A 161 -17.98 4.90 -10.01
N ASP A 162 -19.22 4.52 -10.29
CA ASP A 162 -19.54 3.55 -11.33
C ASP A 162 -19.86 4.30 -12.63
N GLY A 163 -18.92 4.20 -13.58
CA GLY A 163 -19.05 4.69 -14.95
C GLY A 163 -19.22 3.57 -15.97
N SER A 164 -19.64 2.38 -15.55
CA SER A 164 -19.88 1.26 -16.45
C SER A 164 -21.07 1.52 -17.37
N VAL A 165 -21.03 0.91 -18.56
CA VAL A 165 -22.15 0.97 -19.52
C VAL A 165 -23.42 0.36 -18.91
N ARG A 166 -23.28 -0.65 -18.06
CA ARG A 166 -24.40 -1.26 -17.35
C ARG A 166 -25.14 -0.23 -16.48
N GLU A 167 -24.39 0.52 -15.67
CA GLU A 167 -24.97 1.56 -14.81
C GLU A 167 -25.61 2.68 -15.62
N GLN A 168 -24.99 3.09 -16.75
CA GLN A 168 -25.57 4.09 -17.64
C GLN A 168 -26.88 3.61 -18.26
N LEU A 169 -26.99 2.36 -18.67
CA LEU A 169 -28.21 1.76 -19.19
C LEU A 169 -29.31 1.66 -18.10
N THR A 170 -28.93 1.29 -16.88
CA THR A 170 -29.86 1.24 -15.73
C THR A 170 -30.44 2.61 -15.46
N ARG A 171 -29.61 3.65 -15.38
CA ARG A 171 -30.06 5.04 -15.19
C ARG A 171 -30.94 5.57 -16.35
N LEU A 172 -30.64 5.15 -17.57
CA LEU A 172 -31.44 5.51 -18.73
C LEU A 172 -32.82 4.84 -18.65
N ARG A 173 -32.87 3.58 -18.31
CA ARG A 173 -34.13 2.85 -18.12
C ARG A 173 -34.99 3.47 -17.01
N GLU A 174 -34.41 3.77 -15.86
CA GLU A 174 -35.10 4.43 -14.74
C GLU A 174 -35.68 5.80 -15.15
N LYS A 175 -34.96 6.58 -15.95
CA LYS A 175 -35.47 7.85 -16.48
C LYS A 175 -36.65 7.69 -17.43
N LEU A 176 -36.65 6.65 -18.25
CA LEU A 176 -37.72 6.36 -19.19
C LEU A 176 -38.99 5.77 -18.50
N GLU A 177 -38.81 5.13 -17.36
CA GLU A 177 -39.92 4.57 -16.56
C GLU A 177 -40.57 5.62 -15.65
N THR A 178 -39.94 6.80 -15.49
CA THR A 178 -40.43 7.89 -14.59
C THR A 178 -41.09 9.05 -15.36
N GLU A 179 -41.08 9.03 -16.70
CA GLU A 179 -41.89 9.91 -17.58
C GLU A 179 -43.17 9.20 -18.01
#